data_7ec672324684097e5dacb72ae06a7b1d
#
_entry.id   7ec672324684097e5dacb72ae06a7b1d
#
_cell.length_a   1.000
_cell.length_b   1.000
_cell.length_c   1.000
_cell.angle_alpha   90.00
_cell.angle_beta   90.00
_cell.angle_gamma   90.00
#
_symmetry.space_group_name_H-M   'P 1'
#
loop_
_entity.id
_entity.type
_entity.pdbx_description
1 polymer ?
#
loop_
_entity_poly.entity_id
_entity_poly.type
_entity_poly.pdbx_seq_one_letter_code
_entity_poly.pdbx_strand_id
1 'polypeptide(L)'
;MMKQPQKNKQNKLLNIRLLFIMVSMAEIFGTLSISGLLSWLSKMIFKRVIEIPDIIWLLIFSVIIGITVSIVINIILLRPVVKLSKAMKQVAAGDFGIRLKSDNRIQEISDSYDSFNLMVQELEATETLQTDFVANVSHEFKTPINAIEGYATLLQGGNQMPEQQEYVDRILMNTRRLSTLVGNILLLSKISSHAIPIAKTTYRVDEQVRQAIVLLEPSWTEKNVEFDVDMDEIVWNGPENLMHHVWSNLIQNAIKFGPEDGMIRITLKHTDGRFVFEVEDEGPGVPEEERQRIFHKFYQMDSSHKQEGNGLGLALVKQIVDGCGGVISVDTLPERGCRFSVTLPM
;
A
#
# COMPACT_ATOMS: atom_id res chain seq x y z
N MET A 1 13.29 -26.47 15.48
CA MET A 1 12.25 -26.46 16.52
C MET A 1 10.90 -26.62 15.83
N MET A 2 10.17 -27.70 16.17
CA MET A 2 9.05 -28.27 15.43
C MET A 2 7.85 -27.33 15.32
N LYS A 3 7.36 -27.09 14.09
CA LYS A 3 6.03 -26.51 13.86
C LYS A 3 4.97 -27.51 14.31
N GLN A 4 4.19 -27.13 15.33
CA GLN A 4 2.96 -27.85 15.64
C GLN A 4 1.92 -27.67 14.53
N PRO A 5 1.21 -28.72 14.13
CA PRO A 5 0.14 -28.59 13.15
C PRO A 5 -1.05 -27.86 13.77
N GLN A 6 -1.45 -26.75 13.18
CA GLN A 6 -2.73 -26.10 13.46
C GLN A 6 -3.85 -27.10 13.22
N LYS A 7 -4.51 -27.50 14.29
CA LYS A 7 -5.70 -28.34 14.32
C LYS A 7 -6.81 -27.60 13.57
N ASN A 8 -7.07 -28.05 12.36
CA ASN A 8 -8.13 -27.63 11.45
C ASN A 8 -9.51 -27.78 12.12
N LYS A 9 -10.01 -26.70 12.75
CA LYS A 9 -11.43 -26.56 13.07
C LYS A 9 -12.18 -26.19 11.79
N GLN A 10 -12.34 -27.15 10.91
CA GLN A 10 -13.43 -27.10 9.93
C GLN A 10 -14.76 -27.20 10.68
N ASN A 11 -15.21 -26.10 11.28
CA ASN A 11 -16.63 -25.91 11.52
C ASN A 11 -17.29 -25.96 10.15
N LYS A 12 -18.15 -26.98 9.93
CA LYS A 12 -18.99 -27.07 8.74
C LYS A 12 -19.82 -25.80 8.65
N LEU A 13 -19.32 -24.83 7.90
CA LEU A 13 -20.06 -23.61 7.58
C LEU A 13 -21.25 -24.02 6.72
N LEU A 14 -22.42 -23.61 7.11
CA LEU A 14 -23.69 -23.97 6.42
C LEU A 14 -23.81 -23.02 5.21
N ASN A 15 -23.96 -23.59 4.03
CA ASN A 15 -24.26 -22.83 2.82
C ASN A 15 -25.68 -22.26 2.92
N ILE A 16 -25.86 -20.96 2.63
CA ILE A 16 -27.11 -20.22 2.76
C ILE A 16 -28.26 -20.85 1.93
N ARG A 17 -27.93 -21.37 0.74
CA ARG A 17 -28.88 -22.04 -0.14
C ARG A 17 -29.41 -23.33 0.50
N LEU A 18 -28.50 -24.12 1.09
CA LEU A 18 -28.85 -25.38 1.75
C LEU A 18 -29.70 -25.14 3.00
N LEU A 19 -29.33 -24.09 3.78
CA LEU A 19 -30.11 -23.67 4.94
C LEU A 19 -31.52 -23.26 4.56
N PHE A 20 -31.70 -22.46 3.49
CA PHE A 20 -33.01 -22.02 3.02
C PHE A 20 -33.89 -23.18 2.60
N ILE A 21 -33.34 -24.15 1.82
CA ILE A 21 -34.04 -25.35 1.40
C ILE A 21 -34.46 -26.19 2.61
N MET A 22 -33.54 -26.41 3.57
CA MET A 22 -33.86 -27.22 4.76
C MET A 22 -34.94 -26.56 5.63
N VAL A 23 -34.88 -25.23 5.82
CA VAL A 23 -35.90 -24.49 6.59
C VAL A 23 -37.26 -24.56 5.89
N SER A 24 -37.33 -24.34 4.58
CA SER A 24 -38.58 -24.43 3.81
C SER A 24 -39.19 -25.85 3.82
N MET A 25 -38.36 -26.87 3.68
CA MET A 25 -38.84 -28.26 3.80
C MET A 25 -39.31 -28.57 5.22
N ALA A 26 -38.57 -28.15 6.25
CA ALA A 26 -38.99 -28.37 7.65
C ALA A 26 -40.31 -27.66 7.97
N GLU A 27 -40.56 -26.48 7.39
CA GLU A 27 -41.83 -25.75 7.51
C GLU A 27 -42.98 -26.55 6.92
N ILE A 28 -42.84 -27.03 5.69
CA ILE A 28 -43.91 -27.79 4.99
C ILE A 28 -44.21 -29.12 5.70
N PHE A 29 -43.18 -29.93 5.98
CA PHE A 29 -43.35 -31.19 6.65
C PHE A 29 -43.82 -31.08 8.10
N GLY A 30 -43.27 -30.05 8.82
CA GLY A 30 -43.66 -29.78 10.19
C GLY A 30 -45.11 -29.37 10.33
N THR A 31 -45.61 -28.46 9.48
CA THR A 31 -47.03 -28.03 9.49
C THR A 31 -47.98 -29.21 9.24
N LEU A 32 -47.70 -30.03 8.21
CA LEU A 32 -48.52 -31.16 7.87
C LEU A 32 -48.52 -32.24 8.96
N SER A 33 -47.38 -32.59 9.50
CA SER A 33 -47.23 -33.65 10.51
C SER A 33 -47.84 -33.24 11.85
N ILE A 34 -47.60 -32.02 12.32
CA ILE A 34 -48.11 -31.54 13.60
C ILE A 34 -49.61 -31.29 13.53
N SER A 35 -50.12 -30.72 12.44
CA SER A 35 -51.58 -30.53 12.27
C SER A 35 -52.33 -31.88 12.24
N GLY A 36 -51.79 -32.88 11.55
CA GLY A 36 -52.36 -34.24 11.50
C GLY A 36 -52.36 -34.93 12.88
N LEU A 37 -51.24 -34.82 13.63
CA LEU A 37 -51.13 -35.39 14.98
C LEU A 37 -52.14 -34.76 15.94
N LEU A 38 -52.33 -33.45 15.89
CA LEU A 38 -53.22 -32.73 16.80
C LEU A 38 -54.69 -32.89 16.44
N SER A 39 -55.03 -33.04 15.17
CA SER A 39 -56.34 -33.43 14.74
C SER A 39 -56.68 -34.83 15.30
N TRP A 40 -55.77 -35.81 15.22
CA TRP A 40 -55.94 -37.14 15.78
C TRP A 40 -56.08 -37.12 17.32
N LEU A 41 -55.23 -36.35 18.04
CA LEU A 41 -55.27 -36.15 19.50
C LEU A 41 -56.60 -35.48 19.94
N SER A 42 -57.08 -34.47 19.24
CA SER A 42 -58.33 -33.79 19.55
C SER A 42 -59.52 -34.70 19.46
N LYS A 43 -59.60 -35.57 18.44
CA LYS A 43 -60.60 -36.60 18.27
C LYS A 43 -60.55 -37.64 19.37
N MET A 44 -59.41 -38.00 19.90
CA MET A 44 -59.19 -38.93 20.96
C MET A 44 -59.58 -38.41 22.36
N ILE A 45 -59.26 -37.17 22.67
CA ILE A 45 -59.41 -36.55 24.01
C ILE A 45 -60.85 -36.03 24.21
N PHE A 46 -61.38 -35.29 23.21
CA PHE A 46 -62.69 -34.62 23.38
C PHE A 46 -63.94 -35.44 23.05
N LYS A 47 -63.81 -36.74 22.78
CA LYS A 47 -64.94 -37.71 22.63
C LYS A 47 -66.28 -37.05 22.16
N ARG A 48 -66.26 -36.36 21.01
CA ARG A 48 -67.46 -35.75 20.35
C ARG A 48 -68.12 -34.54 21.00
N VAL A 49 -67.52 -33.89 22.01
CA VAL A 49 -68.14 -32.73 22.65
C VAL A 49 -67.88 -31.41 21.89
N ILE A 50 -66.71 -31.27 21.25
CA ILE A 50 -66.38 -30.12 20.39
C ILE A 50 -65.59 -30.66 19.18
N GLU A 51 -66.18 -30.62 18.00
CA GLU A 51 -65.44 -30.88 16.75
C GLU A 51 -64.77 -29.58 16.25
N ILE A 52 -63.51 -29.37 16.58
CA ILE A 52 -62.71 -28.31 15.96
C ILE A 52 -62.33 -28.81 14.56
N PRO A 53 -62.75 -28.12 13.48
CA PRO A 53 -62.34 -28.47 12.12
C PRO A 53 -60.83 -28.55 11.97
N ASP A 54 -60.34 -29.60 11.28
CA ASP A 54 -58.92 -29.85 11.06
C ASP A 54 -58.20 -28.64 10.44
N ILE A 55 -58.94 -27.84 9.66
CA ILE A 55 -58.45 -26.61 9.04
C ILE A 55 -58.02 -25.52 10.05
N ILE A 56 -58.67 -25.45 11.23
CA ILE A 56 -58.32 -24.46 12.27
C ILE A 56 -56.97 -24.81 12.90
N TRP A 57 -56.69 -26.08 13.14
CA TRP A 57 -55.38 -26.53 13.63
C TRP A 57 -54.31 -26.26 12.62
N LEU A 58 -54.55 -26.51 11.33
CA LEU A 58 -53.61 -26.21 10.25
C LEU A 58 -53.27 -24.71 10.19
N LEU A 59 -54.27 -23.82 10.31
CA LEU A 59 -54.06 -22.39 10.33
C LEU A 59 -53.23 -21.93 11.54
N ILE A 60 -53.54 -22.39 12.75
CA ILE A 60 -52.80 -22.00 13.97
C ILE A 60 -51.31 -22.39 13.85
N PHE A 61 -51.03 -23.61 13.40
CA PHE A 61 -49.64 -24.08 13.27
C PHE A 61 -48.88 -23.41 12.14
N SER A 62 -49.56 -23.13 11.02
CA SER A 62 -48.97 -22.36 9.92
C SER A 62 -48.52 -20.99 10.39
N VAL A 63 -49.34 -20.29 11.19
CA VAL A 63 -48.97 -18.99 11.76
C VAL A 63 -47.78 -19.08 12.73
N ILE A 64 -47.80 -20.09 13.64
CA ILE A 64 -46.72 -20.29 14.61
C ILE A 64 -45.39 -20.59 13.90
N ILE A 65 -45.41 -21.48 12.90
CA ILE A 65 -44.20 -21.83 12.15
C ILE A 65 -43.74 -20.63 11.30
N GLY A 66 -44.62 -19.91 10.65
CA GLY A 66 -44.29 -18.71 9.88
C GLY A 66 -43.61 -17.62 10.75
N ILE A 67 -44.14 -17.40 11.97
CA ILE A 67 -43.48 -16.48 12.94
C ILE A 67 -42.10 -16.99 13.33
N THR A 68 -41.97 -18.30 13.63
CA THR A 68 -40.69 -18.89 14.02
C THR A 68 -39.63 -18.78 12.90
N VAL A 69 -40.02 -19.12 11.68
CA VAL A 69 -39.14 -18.97 10.49
C VAL A 69 -38.74 -17.52 10.25
N SER A 70 -39.70 -16.59 10.38
CA SER A 70 -39.43 -15.15 10.25
C SER A 70 -38.40 -14.68 11.28
N ILE A 71 -38.52 -15.10 12.54
CA ILE A 71 -37.56 -14.78 13.60
C ILE A 71 -36.16 -15.35 13.27
N VAL A 72 -36.10 -16.59 12.84
CA VAL A 72 -34.85 -17.26 12.45
C VAL A 72 -34.18 -16.54 11.29
N ILE A 73 -34.91 -16.19 10.23
CA ILE A 73 -34.39 -15.44 9.08
C ILE A 73 -33.90 -14.07 9.52
N ASN A 74 -34.63 -13.38 10.38
CA ASN A 74 -34.21 -12.07 10.90
C ASN A 74 -32.87 -12.18 11.65
N ILE A 75 -32.69 -13.17 12.53
CA ILE A 75 -31.47 -13.31 13.33
C ILE A 75 -30.30 -13.75 12.45
N ILE A 76 -30.53 -14.68 11.53
CA ILE A 76 -29.45 -15.34 10.78
C ILE A 76 -29.02 -14.52 9.54
N LEU A 77 -29.96 -13.86 8.87
CA LEU A 77 -29.69 -13.11 7.62
C LEU A 77 -29.81 -11.60 7.78
N LEU A 78 -30.91 -11.08 8.31
CA LEU A 78 -31.15 -9.65 8.29
C LEU A 78 -30.23 -8.89 9.25
N ARG A 79 -30.03 -9.37 10.49
CA ARG A 79 -29.16 -8.73 11.46
C ARG A 79 -27.71 -8.56 10.99
N PRO A 80 -27.04 -9.60 10.44
CA PRO A 80 -25.70 -9.46 9.88
C PRO A 80 -25.61 -8.45 8.75
N VAL A 81 -26.59 -8.43 7.83
CA VAL A 81 -26.63 -7.47 6.71
C VAL A 81 -26.79 -6.04 7.22
N VAL A 82 -27.69 -5.80 8.18
CA VAL A 82 -27.87 -4.49 8.81
C VAL A 82 -26.61 -4.06 9.55
N LYS A 83 -25.92 -4.99 10.21
CA LYS A 83 -24.63 -4.72 10.89
C LYS A 83 -23.55 -4.29 9.89
N LEU A 84 -23.44 -5.02 8.76
CA LEU A 84 -22.54 -4.65 7.67
C LEU A 84 -22.86 -3.27 7.10
N SER A 85 -24.14 -3.00 6.82
CA SER A 85 -24.60 -1.69 6.31
C SER A 85 -24.26 -0.53 7.26
N LYS A 86 -24.41 -0.75 8.58
CA LYS A 86 -24.03 0.27 9.59
C LYS A 86 -22.52 0.50 9.60
N ALA A 87 -21.72 -0.58 9.57
CA ALA A 87 -20.26 -0.48 9.53
C ALA A 87 -19.78 0.26 8.26
N MET A 88 -20.37 -0.04 7.10
CA MET A 88 -20.08 0.69 5.85
C MET A 88 -20.36 2.19 5.96
N LYS A 89 -21.46 2.60 6.63
CA LYS A 89 -21.77 4.02 6.86
C LYS A 89 -20.77 4.70 7.78
N GLN A 90 -20.23 3.99 8.77
CA GLN A 90 -19.20 4.52 9.67
C GLN A 90 -17.87 4.69 8.95
N VAL A 91 -17.49 3.72 8.12
CA VAL A 91 -16.30 3.83 7.24
C VAL A 91 -16.45 5.01 6.26
N ALA A 92 -17.64 5.19 5.68
CA ALA A 92 -17.93 6.34 4.80
C ALA A 92 -17.88 7.70 5.54
N ALA A 93 -18.03 7.70 6.86
CA ALA A 93 -17.86 8.88 7.71
C ALA A 93 -16.41 9.08 8.20
N GLY A 94 -15.46 8.25 7.75
CA GLY A 94 -14.03 8.35 8.09
C GLY A 94 -13.60 7.51 9.31
N ASP A 95 -14.47 6.66 9.86
CA ASP A 95 -14.08 5.75 10.95
C ASP A 95 -13.55 4.43 10.38
N PHE A 96 -12.24 4.36 10.17
CA PHE A 96 -11.56 3.16 9.66
C PHE A 96 -11.11 2.18 10.75
N GLY A 97 -11.34 2.50 12.04
CA GLY A 97 -11.02 1.58 13.17
C GLY A 97 -12.00 0.41 13.33
N ILE A 98 -13.11 0.42 12.59
CA ILE A 98 -14.17 -0.58 12.69
C ILE A 98 -13.74 -1.92 12.13
N ARG A 99 -14.04 -2.99 12.91
CA ARG A 99 -13.87 -4.38 12.45
C ARG A 99 -15.13 -5.19 12.78
N LEU A 100 -15.57 -5.99 11.83
CA LEU A 100 -16.66 -6.93 12.00
C LEU A 100 -16.10 -8.29 12.41
N LYS A 101 -16.61 -8.83 13.54
CA LYS A 101 -16.23 -10.18 13.96
C LYS A 101 -16.98 -11.21 13.13
N SER A 102 -16.24 -12.12 12.53
CA SER A 102 -16.73 -13.23 11.71
C SER A 102 -17.10 -14.42 12.61
N ASP A 103 -18.08 -14.21 13.49
CA ASP A 103 -18.60 -15.28 14.37
C ASP A 103 -19.84 -15.99 13.76
N ASN A 104 -20.10 -15.77 12.47
CA ASN A 104 -21.28 -16.29 11.81
C ASN A 104 -21.05 -17.73 11.32
N ARG A 105 -22.09 -18.58 11.46
CA ARG A 105 -22.08 -19.98 11.00
C ARG A 105 -22.32 -20.10 9.50
N ILE A 106 -22.69 -19.01 8.84
CA ILE A 106 -22.95 -18.94 7.40
C ILE A 106 -21.70 -18.42 6.71
N GLN A 107 -21.19 -19.21 5.79
CA GLN A 107 -19.92 -18.94 5.10
C GLN A 107 -19.97 -17.63 4.33
N GLU A 108 -21.03 -17.38 3.57
CA GLU A 108 -21.16 -16.19 2.72
C GLU A 108 -21.18 -14.88 3.52
N ILE A 109 -21.70 -14.92 4.75
CA ILE A 109 -21.69 -13.76 5.65
C ILE A 109 -20.30 -13.58 6.25
N SER A 110 -19.63 -14.68 6.63
CA SER A 110 -18.25 -14.67 7.13
C SER A 110 -17.32 -14.08 6.08
N ASP A 111 -17.37 -14.59 4.85
CA ASP A 111 -16.55 -14.13 3.73
C ASP A 111 -16.79 -12.64 3.40
N SER A 112 -18.05 -12.18 3.55
CA SER A 112 -18.40 -10.76 3.36
C SER A 112 -17.81 -9.88 4.45
N TYR A 113 -17.77 -10.35 5.71
CA TYR A 113 -17.15 -9.60 6.81
C TYR A 113 -15.64 -9.55 6.68
N ASP A 114 -15.01 -10.66 6.27
CA ASP A 114 -13.57 -10.73 6.07
C ASP A 114 -13.13 -9.82 4.91
N SER A 115 -13.90 -9.83 3.81
CA SER A 115 -13.68 -8.92 2.68
C SER A 115 -13.87 -7.45 3.06
N PHE A 116 -14.89 -7.13 3.87
CA PHE A 116 -15.10 -5.80 4.42
C PHE A 116 -13.94 -5.37 5.32
N ASN A 117 -13.48 -6.22 6.23
CA ASN A 117 -12.36 -5.91 7.12
C ASN A 117 -11.06 -5.67 6.37
N LEU A 118 -10.78 -6.46 5.32
CA LEU A 118 -9.63 -6.26 4.44
C LEU A 118 -9.72 -4.90 3.73
N MET A 119 -10.87 -4.58 3.14
CA MET A 119 -11.08 -3.28 2.48
C MET A 119 -10.87 -2.10 3.45
N VAL A 120 -11.39 -2.20 4.68
CA VAL A 120 -11.21 -1.14 5.69
C VAL A 120 -9.76 -1.01 6.11
N GLN A 121 -9.03 -2.12 6.23
CA GLN A 121 -7.60 -2.12 6.53
C GLN A 121 -6.78 -1.39 5.44
N GLU A 122 -7.09 -1.63 4.17
CA GLU A 122 -6.43 -0.96 3.05
C GLU A 122 -6.77 0.55 3.00
N LEU A 123 -8.02 0.92 3.33
CA LEU A 123 -8.42 2.32 3.42
C LEU A 123 -7.71 3.05 4.58
N GLU A 124 -7.63 2.43 5.76
CA GLU A 124 -6.93 2.95 6.94
C GLU A 124 -5.43 3.18 6.64
N ALA A 125 -4.79 2.21 6.01
CA ALA A 125 -3.39 2.32 5.59
C ALA A 125 -3.21 3.48 4.60
N THR A 126 -4.12 3.63 3.63
CA THR A 126 -4.08 4.71 2.64
C THR A 126 -4.27 6.08 3.28
N GLU A 127 -5.21 6.24 4.21
CA GLU A 127 -5.44 7.50 4.92
C GLU A 127 -4.25 7.92 5.78
N THR A 128 -3.69 6.95 6.53
CA THR A 128 -2.49 7.19 7.35
C THR A 128 -1.34 7.67 6.47
N LEU A 129 -1.07 6.97 5.36
CA LEU A 129 -0.03 7.36 4.41
C LEU A 129 -0.29 8.76 3.81
N GLN A 130 -1.54 9.12 3.54
CA GLN A 130 -1.89 10.44 3.01
C GLN A 130 -1.69 11.54 4.05
N THR A 131 -2.06 11.30 5.30
CA THR A 131 -1.90 12.25 6.41
C THR A 131 -0.43 12.48 6.71
N ASP A 132 0.36 11.43 6.82
CA ASP A 132 1.80 11.50 7.02
C ASP A 132 2.49 12.21 5.84
N PHE A 133 2.04 11.95 4.61
CA PHE A 133 2.54 12.64 3.42
C PHE A 133 2.32 14.15 3.52
N VAL A 134 1.12 14.62 3.86
CA VAL A 134 0.80 16.06 3.97
C VAL A 134 1.60 16.71 5.10
N ALA A 135 1.72 16.04 6.25
CA ALA A 135 2.51 16.54 7.37
C ALA A 135 4.00 16.68 7.01
N ASN A 136 4.57 15.66 6.39
CA ASN A 136 5.98 15.66 5.97
C ASN A 136 6.27 16.69 4.87
N VAL A 137 5.36 16.82 3.88
CA VAL A 137 5.45 17.87 2.85
C VAL A 137 5.50 19.25 3.49
N SER A 138 4.61 19.51 4.46
CA SER A 138 4.55 20.81 5.14
C SER A 138 5.83 21.11 5.90
N HIS A 139 6.40 20.11 6.57
CA HIS A 139 7.67 20.26 7.29
C HIS A 139 8.85 20.51 6.34
N GLU A 140 8.96 19.73 5.26
CA GLU A 140 10.02 19.84 4.27
C GLU A 140 9.95 21.17 3.46
N PHE A 141 8.78 21.79 3.37
CA PHE A 141 8.65 23.14 2.81
C PHE A 141 9.04 24.23 3.80
N LYS A 142 8.63 24.11 5.06
CA LYS A 142 8.85 25.14 6.08
C LYS A 142 10.34 25.41 6.33
N THR A 143 11.16 24.36 6.32
CA THR A 143 12.60 24.47 6.59
C THR A 143 13.32 25.36 5.57
N PRO A 144 13.30 25.12 4.24
CA PRO A 144 13.97 25.97 3.27
C PRO A 144 13.32 27.36 3.16
N ILE A 145 12.00 27.49 3.35
CA ILE A 145 11.33 28.81 3.35
C ILE A 145 11.83 29.66 4.50
N ASN A 146 11.88 29.13 5.72
CA ASN A 146 12.40 29.86 6.87
C ASN A 146 13.88 30.25 6.70
N ALA A 147 14.70 29.37 6.08
CA ALA A 147 16.10 29.68 5.78
C ALA A 147 16.22 30.82 4.75
N ILE A 148 15.43 30.78 3.67
CA ILE A 148 15.38 31.85 2.66
C ILE A 148 14.97 33.18 3.32
N GLU A 149 13.91 33.20 4.12
CA GLU A 149 13.41 34.37 4.83
C GLU A 149 14.46 34.92 5.81
N GLY A 150 15.12 34.05 6.57
CA GLY A 150 16.17 34.42 7.50
C GLY A 150 17.38 35.10 6.80
N TYR A 151 17.92 34.49 5.75
CA TYR A 151 19.05 35.08 5.00
C TYR A 151 18.62 36.35 4.25
N ALA A 152 17.41 36.43 3.71
CA ALA A 152 16.90 37.64 3.08
C ALA A 152 16.73 38.76 4.09
N THR A 153 16.29 38.48 5.33
CA THR A 153 16.20 39.46 6.41
C THR A 153 17.59 40.00 6.83
N LEU A 154 18.60 39.13 6.90
CA LEU A 154 20.00 39.54 7.16
C LEU A 154 20.53 40.47 6.08
N LEU A 155 20.20 40.21 4.80
CA LEU A 155 20.54 41.09 3.69
C LEU A 155 19.86 42.46 3.76
N GLN A 156 18.64 42.56 4.29
CA GLN A 156 17.90 43.81 4.47
C GLN A 156 18.49 44.70 5.58
N GLY A 157 19.22 44.12 6.53
CA GLY A 157 19.79 44.84 7.68
C GLY A 157 20.90 45.84 7.36
N GLY A 158 21.30 46.01 6.11
CA GLY A 158 21.95 47.19 5.57
C GLY A 158 23.41 47.41 5.93
N ASN A 159 24.10 46.49 6.60
CA ASN A 159 25.54 46.55 6.78
C ASN A 159 26.25 45.83 5.63
N GLN A 160 27.15 46.51 4.96
CA GLN A 160 28.09 45.94 3.97
C GLN A 160 28.99 44.90 4.67
N MET A 161 28.51 43.66 4.78
CA MET A 161 29.34 42.57 5.33
C MET A 161 29.92 41.74 4.18
N PRO A 162 31.15 41.24 4.32
CA PRO A 162 31.78 40.34 3.36
C PRO A 162 30.97 39.04 3.17
N GLU A 163 30.00 38.80 4.02
CA GLU A 163 29.14 37.62 4.06
C GLU A 163 27.87 37.72 3.14
N GLN A 164 27.63 38.84 2.47
CA GLN A 164 26.44 39.03 1.61
C GLN A 164 26.36 37.97 0.50
N GLN A 165 27.48 37.63 -0.11
CA GLN A 165 27.55 36.62 -1.16
C GLN A 165 27.15 35.24 -0.61
N GLU A 166 27.61 34.88 0.58
CA GLU A 166 27.24 33.63 1.25
C GLU A 166 25.73 33.57 1.51
N TYR A 167 25.13 34.67 1.98
CA TYR A 167 23.65 34.69 2.19
C TYR A 167 22.88 34.53 0.87
N VAL A 168 23.32 35.13 -0.21
CA VAL A 168 22.73 34.94 -1.54
C VAL A 168 22.88 33.50 -1.99
N ASP A 169 24.04 32.89 -1.84
CA ASP A 169 24.30 31.50 -2.22
C ASP A 169 23.41 30.52 -1.41
N ARG A 170 23.25 30.79 -0.11
CA ARG A 170 22.34 30.02 0.77
C ARG A 170 20.88 30.15 0.34
N ILE A 171 20.41 31.33 -0.06
CA ILE A 171 19.08 31.57 -0.59
C ILE A 171 18.88 30.76 -1.88
N LEU A 172 19.81 30.86 -2.82
CA LEU A 172 19.76 30.17 -4.09
C LEU A 172 19.73 28.62 -3.91
N MET A 173 20.58 28.12 -3.00
CA MET A 173 20.64 26.71 -2.66
C MET A 173 19.26 26.22 -2.12
N ASN A 174 18.67 26.93 -1.15
CA ASN A 174 17.38 26.55 -0.58
C ASN A 174 16.22 26.68 -1.59
N THR A 175 16.29 27.67 -2.49
CA THR A 175 15.31 27.83 -3.57
C THR A 175 15.39 26.66 -4.56
N ARG A 176 16.59 26.22 -4.94
CA ARG A 176 16.79 25.03 -5.80
C ARG A 176 16.27 23.76 -5.12
N ARG A 177 16.58 23.58 -3.83
CA ARG A 177 16.08 22.44 -3.03
C ARG A 177 14.55 22.41 -3.01
N LEU A 178 13.91 23.55 -2.80
CA LEU A 178 12.45 23.67 -2.81
C LEU A 178 11.87 23.34 -4.19
N SER A 179 12.48 23.84 -5.27
CA SER A 179 12.05 23.54 -6.64
C SER A 179 12.12 22.05 -6.95
N THR A 180 13.20 21.38 -6.55
CA THR A 180 13.38 19.93 -6.73
C THR A 180 12.33 19.15 -5.93
N LEU A 181 12.03 19.56 -4.69
CA LEU A 181 11.02 18.94 -3.84
C LEU A 181 9.63 19.05 -4.49
N VAL A 182 9.25 20.23 -4.97
CA VAL A 182 7.97 20.43 -5.69
C VAL A 182 7.92 19.56 -6.94
N GLY A 183 8.99 19.53 -7.74
CA GLY A 183 9.08 18.69 -8.92
C GLY A 183 8.86 17.21 -8.62
N ASN A 184 9.52 16.69 -7.60
CA ASN A 184 9.39 15.29 -7.17
C ASN A 184 7.97 14.97 -6.66
N ILE A 185 7.34 15.86 -5.89
CA ILE A 185 5.95 15.69 -5.43
C ILE A 185 4.97 15.65 -6.61
N LEU A 186 5.10 16.59 -7.56
CA LEU A 186 4.25 16.61 -8.74
C LEU A 186 4.44 15.36 -9.61
N LEU A 187 5.68 14.89 -9.76
CA LEU A 187 5.98 13.70 -10.53
C LEU A 187 5.40 12.44 -9.85
N LEU A 188 5.59 12.28 -8.54
CA LEU A 188 4.99 11.21 -7.75
C LEU A 188 3.46 11.22 -7.84
N SER A 189 2.83 12.39 -7.72
CA SER A 189 1.36 12.54 -7.86
C SER A 189 0.87 12.10 -9.24
N LYS A 190 1.57 12.51 -10.30
CA LYS A 190 1.22 12.18 -11.67
C LYS A 190 1.34 10.67 -11.96
N ILE A 191 2.40 10.02 -11.47
CA ILE A 191 2.61 8.57 -11.66
C ILE A 191 1.56 7.79 -10.85
N SER A 192 1.31 8.17 -9.58
CA SER A 192 0.36 7.48 -8.70
C SER A 192 -1.08 7.54 -9.21
N SER A 193 -1.48 8.64 -9.86
CA SER A 193 -2.85 8.82 -10.36
C SER A 193 -3.13 8.12 -11.70
N HIS A 194 -2.14 7.43 -12.29
CA HIS A 194 -2.22 6.90 -13.66
C HIS A 194 -2.68 7.95 -14.69
N ALA A 195 -2.55 9.25 -14.34
CA ALA A 195 -3.07 10.36 -15.12
C ALA A 195 -2.25 10.67 -16.39
N ILE A 196 -1.06 10.08 -16.52
CA ILE A 196 -0.24 10.23 -17.72
C ILE A 196 -0.11 8.88 -18.39
N PRO A 197 -0.49 8.77 -19.68
CA PRO A 197 0.01 7.68 -20.50
C PRO A 197 1.54 7.78 -20.50
N ILE A 198 2.21 6.79 -19.92
CA ILE A 198 3.66 6.71 -19.93
C ILE A 198 4.09 6.54 -21.39
N ALA A 199 4.47 7.64 -22.04
CA ALA A 199 4.97 7.60 -23.40
C ALA A 199 6.26 6.76 -23.42
N LYS A 200 6.25 5.69 -24.18
CA LYS A 200 7.43 4.83 -24.38
C LYS A 200 8.15 5.26 -25.63
N THR A 201 9.47 5.34 -25.56
CA THR A 201 10.38 5.58 -26.66
C THR A 201 11.42 4.47 -26.72
N THR A 202 11.97 4.23 -27.90
CA THR A 202 13.07 3.27 -28.06
C THR A 202 14.38 4.01 -27.93
N TYR A 203 15.19 3.66 -26.92
CA TYR A 203 16.44 4.34 -26.62
C TYR A 203 17.49 3.37 -26.09
N ARG A 204 18.75 3.80 -26.01
CA ARG A 204 19.87 3.07 -25.42
C ARG A 204 19.96 3.36 -23.91
N VAL A 205 19.73 2.32 -23.11
CA VAL A 205 19.76 2.42 -21.64
C VAL A 205 21.17 2.70 -21.14
N ASP A 206 22.19 2.03 -21.68
CA ASP A 206 23.59 2.22 -21.30
C ASP A 206 24.05 3.68 -21.56
N GLU A 207 23.62 4.29 -22.65
CA GLU A 207 23.95 5.68 -22.94
C GLU A 207 23.27 6.64 -21.96
N GLN A 208 22.01 6.37 -21.60
CA GLN A 208 21.29 7.16 -20.61
C GLN A 208 21.95 7.07 -19.22
N VAL A 209 22.46 5.89 -18.82
CA VAL A 209 23.21 5.72 -17.57
C VAL A 209 24.52 6.53 -17.63
N ARG A 210 25.27 6.48 -18.74
CA ARG A 210 26.48 7.31 -18.92
C ARG A 210 26.18 8.79 -18.77
N GLN A 211 25.10 9.26 -19.38
CA GLN A 211 24.68 10.66 -19.26
C GLN A 211 24.33 11.02 -17.80
N ALA A 212 23.71 10.12 -17.04
CA ALA A 212 23.42 10.33 -15.62
C ALA A 212 24.71 10.45 -14.79
N ILE A 213 25.74 9.63 -15.06
CA ILE A 213 27.06 9.73 -14.41
C ILE A 213 27.70 11.08 -14.71
N VAL A 214 27.75 11.49 -15.99
CA VAL A 214 28.33 12.79 -16.42
C VAL A 214 27.60 13.98 -15.79
N LEU A 215 26.27 13.92 -15.71
CA LEU A 215 25.48 14.99 -15.09
C LEU A 215 25.83 15.21 -13.61
N LEU A 216 26.27 14.16 -12.92
CA LEU A 216 26.66 14.19 -11.51
C LEU A 216 28.16 14.46 -11.30
N GLU A 217 28.91 14.82 -12.37
CA GLU A 217 30.34 15.08 -12.31
C GLU A 217 30.78 16.05 -11.17
N PRO A 218 30.10 17.18 -10.92
CA PRO A 218 30.51 18.06 -9.84
C PRO A 218 30.48 17.36 -8.46
N SER A 219 29.48 16.49 -8.23
CA SER A 219 29.28 15.82 -6.93
C SER A 219 30.29 14.68 -6.68
N TRP A 220 30.61 13.89 -7.69
CA TRP A 220 31.57 12.81 -7.51
C TRP A 220 33.02 13.29 -7.60
N THR A 221 33.30 14.38 -8.33
CA THR A 221 34.62 15.04 -8.33
C THR A 221 34.92 15.68 -6.98
N GLU A 222 33.95 16.34 -6.34
CA GLU A 222 34.10 16.94 -5.01
C GLU A 222 34.49 15.89 -3.95
N LYS A 223 33.97 14.67 -4.05
CA LYS A 223 34.26 13.55 -3.16
C LYS A 223 35.41 12.66 -3.62
N ASN A 224 36.01 12.95 -4.77
CA ASN A 224 37.04 12.12 -5.40
C ASN A 224 36.65 10.65 -5.58
N VAL A 225 35.39 10.40 -5.99
CA VAL A 225 34.84 9.07 -6.19
C VAL A 225 35.26 8.51 -7.54
N GLU A 226 35.73 7.25 -7.58
CA GLU A 226 36.04 6.52 -8.81
C GLU A 226 34.86 5.65 -9.25
N PHE A 227 34.70 5.43 -10.57
CA PHE A 227 33.68 4.59 -11.14
C PHE A 227 34.27 3.36 -11.85
N ASP A 228 33.76 2.16 -11.48
CA ASP A 228 33.99 0.91 -12.21
C ASP A 228 32.69 0.60 -12.98
N VAL A 229 32.73 0.68 -14.33
CA VAL A 229 31.52 0.63 -15.17
C VAL A 229 31.61 -0.53 -16.16
N ASP A 230 30.68 -1.51 -16.01
CA ASP A 230 30.57 -2.68 -16.89
C ASP A 230 29.12 -2.80 -17.43
N MET A 231 28.89 -2.28 -18.64
CA MET A 231 27.54 -2.17 -19.21
C MET A 231 27.46 -2.78 -20.61
N ASP A 232 26.46 -3.65 -20.80
CA ASP A 232 26.06 -4.13 -22.11
C ASP A 232 25.30 -3.04 -22.88
N GLU A 233 25.40 -3.04 -24.21
CA GLU A 233 24.58 -2.18 -25.05
C GLU A 233 23.13 -2.68 -25.08
N ILE A 234 22.20 -1.96 -24.43
CA ILE A 234 20.80 -2.35 -24.30
C ILE A 234 19.89 -1.31 -24.95
N VAL A 235 19.15 -1.75 -25.95
CA VAL A 235 18.06 -0.96 -26.56
C VAL A 235 16.74 -1.39 -25.97
N TRP A 236 16.00 -0.46 -25.38
CA TRP A 236 14.74 -0.75 -24.70
C TRP A 236 13.63 0.21 -25.14
N ASN A 237 12.40 -0.32 -25.20
CA ASN A 237 11.19 0.50 -25.44
C ASN A 237 10.51 0.81 -24.11
N GLY A 238 10.87 1.92 -23.50
CA GLY A 238 10.44 2.32 -22.18
C GLY A 238 10.27 3.83 -22.02
N PRO A 239 9.89 4.28 -20.82
CA PRO A 239 9.67 5.69 -20.51
C PRO A 239 11.00 6.42 -20.27
N GLU A 240 11.71 6.77 -21.32
CA GLU A 240 13.04 7.37 -21.31
C GLU A 240 13.17 8.51 -20.27
N ASN A 241 12.22 9.47 -20.29
CA ASN A 241 12.25 10.62 -19.38
C ASN A 241 12.10 10.23 -17.90
N LEU A 242 11.32 9.18 -17.60
CA LEU A 242 11.15 8.72 -16.21
C LEU A 242 12.36 7.91 -15.75
N MET A 243 12.92 7.08 -16.62
CA MET A 243 14.07 6.25 -16.29
C MET A 243 15.33 7.07 -15.97
N HIS A 244 15.47 8.24 -16.58
CA HIS A 244 16.54 9.16 -16.22
C HIS A 244 16.52 9.50 -14.71
N HIS A 245 15.32 9.68 -14.12
CA HIS A 245 15.18 9.89 -12.68
C HIS A 245 15.60 8.66 -11.85
N VAL A 246 15.38 7.44 -12.38
CA VAL A 246 15.80 6.21 -11.70
C VAL A 246 17.32 6.15 -11.58
N TRP A 247 18.03 6.28 -12.71
CA TRP A 247 19.49 6.20 -12.73
C TRP A 247 20.12 7.32 -11.91
N SER A 248 19.69 8.56 -12.11
CA SER A 248 20.21 9.72 -11.40
C SER A 248 20.02 9.62 -9.89
N ASN A 249 18.85 9.18 -9.40
CA ASN A 249 18.61 9.02 -7.96
C ASN A 249 19.48 7.92 -7.34
N LEU A 250 19.62 6.77 -8.01
CA LEU A 250 20.43 5.67 -7.47
C LEU A 250 21.92 6.01 -7.46
N ILE A 251 22.43 6.60 -8.54
CA ILE A 251 23.84 7.02 -8.63
C ILE A 251 24.12 8.15 -7.63
N GLN A 252 23.23 9.13 -7.51
CA GLN A 252 23.35 10.22 -6.54
C GLN A 252 23.36 9.70 -5.10
N ASN A 253 22.54 8.70 -4.79
CA ASN A 253 22.56 8.06 -3.46
C ASN A 253 23.91 7.35 -3.21
N ALA A 254 24.45 6.63 -4.18
CA ALA A 254 25.75 5.97 -4.06
C ALA A 254 26.88 6.99 -3.82
N ILE A 255 26.91 8.11 -4.56
CA ILE A 255 27.87 9.20 -4.34
C ILE A 255 27.69 9.82 -2.93
N LYS A 256 26.45 10.06 -2.52
CA LYS A 256 26.12 10.71 -1.25
C LYS A 256 26.54 9.90 -0.04
N PHE A 257 26.22 8.60 -0.02
CA PHE A 257 26.40 7.71 1.12
C PHE A 257 27.72 6.94 1.09
N GLY A 258 28.36 6.85 -0.07
CA GLY A 258 29.72 6.35 -0.20
C GLY A 258 30.75 7.22 0.52
N PRO A 259 31.92 6.67 0.88
CA PRO A 259 33.02 7.43 1.48
C PRO A 259 33.64 8.42 0.48
N GLU A 260 34.46 9.35 0.99
CA GLU A 260 35.42 10.09 0.18
C GLU A 260 36.51 9.14 -0.32
N ASP A 261 37.06 9.38 -1.51
CA ASP A 261 38.01 8.50 -2.21
C ASP A 261 37.49 7.06 -2.41
N GLY A 262 36.16 6.88 -2.41
CA GLY A 262 35.51 5.58 -2.56
C GLY A 262 35.30 5.15 -4.01
N MET A 263 34.88 3.89 -4.21
CA MET A 263 34.56 3.35 -5.53
C MET A 263 33.04 3.07 -5.66
N ILE A 264 32.47 3.45 -6.79
CA ILE A 264 31.12 3.09 -7.18
C ILE A 264 31.17 2.16 -8.38
N ARG A 265 30.61 0.95 -8.23
CA ARG A 265 30.51 0.01 -9.34
C ARG A 265 29.11 0.10 -9.95
N ILE A 266 29.07 0.21 -11.28
CA ILE A 266 27.82 0.22 -12.06
C ILE A 266 27.84 -0.93 -13.05
N THR A 267 26.85 -1.80 -12.99
CA THR A 267 26.66 -2.86 -13.98
C THR A 267 25.32 -2.75 -14.67
N LEU A 268 25.28 -3.09 -15.95
CA LEU A 268 24.05 -3.19 -16.73
C LEU A 268 24.16 -4.45 -17.61
N LYS A 269 23.35 -5.46 -17.31
CA LYS A 269 23.45 -6.76 -17.97
C LYS A 269 22.12 -7.22 -18.53
N HIS A 270 22.16 -7.84 -19.70
CA HIS A 270 21.02 -8.51 -20.31
C HIS A 270 20.94 -9.96 -19.82
N THR A 271 19.76 -10.41 -19.36
CA THR A 271 19.52 -11.77 -18.86
C THR A 271 18.09 -12.21 -19.16
N ASP A 272 17.93 -13.26 -19.99
CA ASP A 272 16.66 -13.98 -20.21
C ASP A 272 15.40 -13.09 -20.42
N GLY A 273 15.45 -12.15 -21.38
CA GLY A 273 14.33 -11.26 -21.70
C GLY A 273 14.09 -10.15 -20.68
N ARG A 274 15.07 -9.89 -19.83
CA ARG A 274 15.11 -8.79 -18.87
C ARG A 274 16.47 -8.13 -18.93
N PHE A 275 16.59 -6.95 -18.38
CA PHE A 275 17.89 -6.38 -18.06
C PHE A 275 17.95 -6.00 -16.58
N VAL A 276 19.16 -6.06 -16.04
CA VAL A 276 19.44 -5.73 -14.65
C VAL A 276 20.45 -4.60 -14.62
N PHE A 277 20.08 -3.52 -13.95
CA PHE A 277 20.96 -2.42 -13.60
C PHE A 277 21.30 -2.53 -12.13
N GLU A 278 22.58 -2.47 -11.80
CA GLU A 278 23.05 -2.45 -10.42
C GLU A 278 23.98 -1.30 -10.18
N VAL A 279 23.87 -0.69 -8.99
CA VAL A 279 24.82 0.29 -8.48
C VAL A 279 25.25 -0.14 -7.08
N GLU A 280 26.56 -0.28 -6.89
CA GLU A 280 27.19 -0.64 -5.62
C GLU A 280 28.01 0.53 -5.10
N ASP A 281 27.91 0.77 -3.80
CA ASP A 281 28.72 1.74 -3.07
C ASP A 281 29.40 1.10 -1.84
N GLU A 282 30.41 1.76 -1.31
CA GLU A 282 31.16 1.36 -0.12
C GLU A 282 30.66 2.04 1.17
N GLY A 283 29.41 2.49 1.19
CA GLY A 283 28.79 3.19 2.30
C GLY A 283 28.47 2.30 3.51
N PRO A 284 27.64 2.79 4.44
CA PRO A 284 27.30 2.07 5.68
C PRO A 284 26.38 0.86 5.45
N GLY A 285 25.80 0.71 4.25
CA GLY A 285 24.80 -0.31 3.96
C GLY A 285 23.41 0.03 4.51
N VAL A 286 22.45 -0.89 4.30
CA VAL A 286 21.06 -0.76 4.76
C VAL A 286 20.71 -1.96 5.64
N PRO A 287 20.34 -1.76 6.93
CA PRO A 287 19.90 -2.83 7.80
C PRO A 287 18.70 -3.59 7.24
N GLU A 288 18.61 -4.90 7.49
CA GLU A 288 17.57 -5.77 6.91
C GLU A 288 16.15 -5.28 7.24
N GLU A 289 15.94 -4.81 8.45
CA GLU A 289 14.67 -4.24 8.93
C GLU A 289 14.25 -2.94 8.22
N GLU A 290 15.20 -2.24 7.61
CA GLU A 290 14.99 -0.96 6.92
C GLU A 290 14.84 -1.10 5.41
N ARG A 291 15.23 -2.23 4.82
CA ARG A 291 15.26 -2.45 3.36
C ARG A 291 13.93 -2.18 2.65
N GLN A 292 12.81 -2.45 3.30
CA GLN A 292 11.49 -2.14 2.73
C GLN A 292 11.09 -0.68 3.00
N ARG A 293 11.49 -0.13 4.14
CA ARG A 293 11.09 1.21 4.59
C ARG A 293 11.78 2.34 3.82
N ILE A 294 13.01 2.12 3.33
CA ILE A 294 13.73 3.14 2.56
C ILE A 294 13.02 3.58 1.27
N PHE A 295 12.07 2.79 0.77
CA PHE A 295 11.25 3.11 -0.39
C PHE A 295 9.96 3.88 -0.03
N HIS A 296 9.70 4.10 1.26
CA HIS A 296 8.56 4.91 1.69
C HIS A 296 8.84 6.39 1.48
N LYS A 297 7.77 7.15 1.17
CA LYS A 297 7.87 8.59 0.96
C LYS A 297 8.35 9.30 2.23
N PHE A 298 9.34 10.21 2.11
CA PHE A 298 9.95 10.98 3.19
C PHE A 298 10.72 10.16 4.23
N TYR A 299 10.90 8.86 4.00
CA TYR A 299 11.67 8.05 4.92
C TYR A 299 13.17 8.34 4.82
N GLN A 300 13.83 8.49 5.97
CA GLN A 300 15.26 8.66 6.13
C GLN A 300 15.70 7.82 7.34
N MET A 301 16.77 7.03 7.19
CA MET A 301 17.31 6.19 8.28
C MET A 301 17.88 7.04 9.43
N ASP A 302 18.47 8.20 9.12
CA ASP A 302 18.99 9.14 10.08
C ASP A 302 18.10 10.38 10.15
N SER A 303 17.37 10.54 11.26
CA SER A 303 16.49 11.69 11.52
C SER A 303 17.25 12.95 11.95
N SER A 304 18.58 12.91 12.04
CA SER A 304 19.40 14.04 12.51
C SER A 304 19.50 15.21 11.51
N HIS A 305 18.87 15.10 10.32
CA HIS A 305 18.90 16.10 9.23
C HIS A 305 20.31 16.55 8.80
N LYS A 306 21.35 15.83 9.21
CA LYS A 306 22.75 16.17 8.86
C LYS A 306 23.10 15.81 7.42
N GLN A 307 22.34 14.89 6.80
CA GLN A 307 22.55 14.51 5.41
C GLN A 307 21.49 15.13 4.51
N GLU A 308 21.90 15.78 3.43
CA GLU A 308 21.02 16.41 2.45
C GLU A 308 20.10 15.38 1.78
N GLY A 309 18.81 15.64 1.74
CA GLY A 309 17.82 14.83 1.03
C GLY A 309 16.42 15.01 1.62
N ASN A 310 15.40 14.72 0.84
CA ASN A 310 14.00 14.88 1.23
C ASN A 310 13.25 13.53 1.35
N GLY A 311 13.94 12.40 1.26
CA GLY A 311 13.34 11.06 1.37
C GLY A 311 12.34 10.70 0.25
N LEU A 312 12.34 11.42 -0.89
CA LEU A 312 11.45 11.16 -2.01
C LEU A 312 12.12 10.41 -3.17
N GLY A 313 13.46 10.43 -3.25
CA GLY A 313 14.19 9.86 -4.38
C GLY A 313 13.94 8.36 -4.57
N LEU A 314 14.13 7.54 -3.53
CA LEU A 314 13.91 6.10 -3.61
C LEU A 314 12.41 5.73 -3.75
N ALA A 315 11.51 6.51 -3.15
CA ALA A 315 10.07 6.33 -3.36
C ALA A 315 9.68 6.58 -4.82
N LEU A 316 10.28 7.59 -5.46
CA LEU A 316 10.09 7.87 -6.89
C LEU A 316 10.64 6.74 -7.76
N VAL A 317 11.86 6.26 -7.46
CA VAL A 317 12.46 5.11 -8.16
C VAL A 317 11.55 3.90 -8.09
N LYS A 318 11.08 3.53 -6.89
CA LYS A 318 10.16 2.40 -6.68
C LYS A 318 8.90 2.54 -7.52
N GLN A 319 8.26 3.70 -7.50
CA GLN A 319 7.02 3.96 -8.24
C GLN A 319 7.23 3.87 -9.77
N ILE A 320 8.35 4.37 -10.30
CA ILE A 320 8.67 4.30 -11.73
C ILE A 320 8.93 2.85 -12.14
N VAL A 321 9.76 2.14 -11.40
CA VAL A 321 10.14 0.75 -11.69
C VAL A 321 8.90 -0.17 -11.65
N ASP A 322 8.06 -0.04 -10.62
CA ASP A 322 6.80 -0.80 -10.50
C ASP A 322 5.85 -0.48 -11.66
N GLY A 323 5.75 0.80 -12.07
CA GLY A 323 4.96 1.21 -13.23
C GLY A 323 5.45 0.65 -14.56
N CYS A 324 6.71 0.24 -14.64
CA CYS A 324 7.30 -0.46 -15.79
C CYS A 324 7.20 -2.00 -15.68
N GLY A 325 6.58 -2.54 -14.64
CA GLY A 325 6.51 -3.98 -14.39
C GLY A 325 7.85 -4.59 -13.93
N GLY A 326 8.75 -3.76 -13.42
CA GLY A 326 10.06 -4.16 -12.90
C GLY A 326 10.07 -4.40 -11.39
N VAL A 327 11.25 -4.70 -10.87
CA VAL A 327 11.50 -4.89 -9.45
C VAL A 327 12.75 -4.13 -9.05
N ILE A 328 12.70 -3.43 -7.92
CA ILE A 328 13.88 -2.85 -7.26
C ILE A 328 14.12 -3.55 -5.93
N SER A 329 15.38 -3.85 -5.64
CA SER A 329 15.85 -4.40 -4.37
C SER A 329 17.10 -3.71 -3.89
N VAL A 330 17.41 -3.90 -2.60
CA VAL A 330 18.64 -3.44 -1.97
C VAL A 330 19.24 -4.55 -1.12
N ASP A 331 20.53 -4.77 -1.26
CA ASP A 331 21.31 -5.71 -0.46
C ASP A 331 22.49 -5.00 0.20
N THR A 332 22.80 -5.42 1.43
CA THR A 332 24.02 -4.96 2.12
C THR A 332 25.14 -5.92 1.81
N LEU A 333 26.28 -5.39 1.37
CA LEU A 333 27.46 -6.17 1.03
C LEU A 333 28.27 -6.56 2.29
N PRO A 334 28.99 -7.72 2.27
CA PRO A 334 29.69 -8.24 3.45
C PRO A 334 30.75 -7.31 4.03
N GLU A 335 31.43 -6.52 3.20
CA GLU A 335 32.55 -5.64 3.58
C GLU A 335 32.16 -4.18 3.82
N ARG A 336 30.90 -3.96 4.14
CA ARG A 336 30.19 -2.65 4.17
C ARG A 336 29.89 -2.14 2.75
N GLY A 337 28.79 -1.39 2.66
CA GLY A 337 28.27 -0.91 1.40
C GLY A 337 26.91 -1.46 1.08
N CYS A 338 26.27 -0.94 0.05
CA CYS A 338 25.03 -1.49 -0.44
C CYS A 338 25.02 -1.64 -1.97
N ARG A 339 24.16 -2.54 -2.44
CA ARG A 339 23.86 -2.74 -3.85
C ARG A 339 22.39 -2.50 -4.06
N PHE A 340 22.05 -1.54 -4.90
CA PHE A 340 20.71 -1.38 -5.45
C PHE A 340 20.62 -2.09 -6.80
N SER A 341 19.62 -2.95 -6.96
CA SER A 341 19.39 -3.71 -8.19
C SER A 341 18.02 -3.39 -8.75
N VAL A 342 17.95 -2.98 -10.02
CA VAL A 342 16.72 -2.72 -10.77
C VAL A 342 16.62 -3.72 -11.90
N THR A 343 15.58 -4.54 -11.89
CA THR A 343 15.27 -5.53 -12.94
C THR A 343 14.07 -5.08 -13.73
N LEU A 344 14.17 -4.98 -15.05
CA LEU A 344 13.11 -4.54 -15.95
C LEU A 344 12.90 -5.55 -17.08
N PRO A 345 11.65 -5.78 -17.53
CA PRO A 345 11.36 -6.60 -18.71
C PRO A 345 11.82 -5.88 -19.99
N MET A 346 12.30 -6.64 -20.96
CA MET A 346 12.69 -6.13 -22.30
C MET A 346 11.47 -5.76 -23.15
#